data_760ebd606cd5b8bd3065baa3a3112e4f
#
_entry.id   760ebd606cd5b8bd3065baa3a3112e4f
#
_cell.length_a   1.000
_cell.length_b   1.000
_cell.length_c   1.000
_cell.angle_alpha   90.00
_cell.angle_beta   90.00
_cell.angle_gamma   90.00
#
_symmetry.space_group_name_H-M   'P 1'
#
loop_
_entity.id
_entity.type
_entity.pdbx_description
1 polymer ?
#
loop_
_entity_poly.entity_id
_entity_poly.type
_entity_poly.pdbx_seq_one_letter_code
_entity_poly.pdbx_strand_id
1 'polypeptide(L)'
;MEEGGGDENGMEQHPPAVRGAFGEGNGVNVKDEVRLLSIGIVLAALLMLVCAGPAVSAEPKPVNREIPWDVSALSKPPKVYPATERPANGMRAFFYEGADYKGKPTWVFAYYATPGGTPPAGGWPAVVCAHGGGGTAYPNWVREWTKRGYAAIAMDLEGHLPGGKDHGMEGNLPLGAGHPNAGPARIDYFGDRALPDKEQWVYHAVADVIRANSLLRSLPEINPKKIGLTGISWGGTIVSTVAGVDSRFAFVIPVYGCGFIHESDNPGLAQWFPPKNMTANQFRDYRAKWDPAAHLPYAKMPMLWVTGVADPVFQVDIFAKSAKTAGGPSSMCLRPFLAHGHGNGWEDAGEIYTFADNIVKGGPPLPKLERPEINPATGIAHTKYKGDFTEAWVYFTTSGGQWQARKWNFIQCNVSEKELVARQRLPQGTTAFLIYGFRVGQGNQRSNHAASELVEIKP
;
A
#
# COMPACT_ATOMS: atom_id res chain seq x y z
N MET A 1 13.37 -50.91 14.52
CA MET A 1 13.85 -50.23 15.72
C MET A 1 13.91 -48.80 15.34
N GLU A 2 12.87 -48.22 15.74
CA GLU A 2 12.49 -47.00 16.53
C GLU A 2 12.49 -45.79 15.66
N GLU A 3 11.37 -45.30 15.24
CA GLU A 3 10.33 -44.46 15.90
C GLU A 3 10.85 -43.06 16.29
N GLY A 4 10.17 -42.06 15.78
CA GLY A 4 10.28 -40.70 16.19
C GLY A 4 9.46 -39.76 15.29
N GLY A 5 8.13 -39.82 15.43
CA GLY A 5 7.22 -38.84 14.87
C GLY A 5 7.32 -37.52 15.63
N GLY A 6 7.11 -36.44 14.95
CA GLY A 6 6.98 -35.10 15.50
C GLY A 6 6.01 -34.29 14.67
N ASP A 7 4.73 -34.34 15.06
CA ASP A 7 3.70 -33.38 14.66
C ASP A 7 4.06 -31.99 15.18
N GLU A 8 4.33 -31.05 14.30
CA GLU A 8 4.32 -29.63 14.66
C GLU A 8 3.06 -28.95 14.11
N ASN A 9 2.01 -29.02 14.94
CA ASN A 9 0.86 -28.11 14.87
C ASN A 9 1.31 -26.70 15.30
N GLY A 10 1.47 -25.80 14.34
CA GLY A 10 1.64 -24.38 14.60
C GLY A 10 0.37 -23.76 15.19
N MET A 11 0.24 -23.77 16.51
CA MET A 11 -0.77 -22.98 17.23
C MET A 11 -0.39 -21.50 17.16
N GLU A 12 -1.25 -20.70 16.51
CA GLU A 12 -1.27 -19.25 16.71
C GLU A 12 -1.46 -18.92 18.18
N GLN A 13 -0.43 -18.35 18.78
CA GLN A 13 -0.47 -17.91 20.18
C GLN A 13 -1.32 -16.65 20.31
N HIS A 14 -2.42 -16.75 21.00
CA HIS A 14 -3.15 -15.61 21.54
C HIS A 14 -2.28 -14.92 22.60
N PRO A 15 -2.22 -13.56 22.64
CA PRO A 15 -1.52 -12.89 23.72
C PRO A 15 -2.25 -13.14 25.06
N PRO A 16 -1.49 -13.33 26.17
CA PRO A 16 -2.06 -13.61 27.48
C PRO A 16 -2.81 -12.38 28.04
N ALA A 17 -3.90 -12.65 28.74
CA ALA A 17 -4.66 -11.68 29.50
C ALA A 17 -3.81 -11.11 30.66
N VAL A 18 -3.56 -9.81 30.67
CA VAL A 18 -2.94 -9.12 31.80
C VAL A 18 -4.02 -8.74 32.80
N ARG A 19 -4.00 -9.35 33.97
CA ARG A 19 -4.78 -8.92 35.14
C ARG A 19 -4.08 -7.72 35.78
N GLY A 20 -4.78 -6.59 35.86
CA GLY A 20 -4.35 -5.41 36.58
C GLY A 20 -4.58 -5.56 38.09
N ALA A 21 -3.57 -5.24 38.89
CA ALA A 21 -3.69 -5.04 40.31
C ALA A 21 -3.87 -3.56 40.63
N PHE A 22 -4.94 -3.23 41.33
CA PHE A 22 -5.18 -1.89 41.88
C PHE A 22 -4.46 -1.79 43.26
N GLY A 23 -3.66 -0.74 43.42
CA GLY A 23 -3.13 -0.32 44.71
C GLY A 23 -3.71 1.04 45.11
N GLU A 24 -4.37 1.08 46.26
CA GLU A 24 -4.86 2.29 46.90
C GLU A 24 -3.73 3.07 47.56
N GLY A 25 -3.82 4.40 47.59
CA GLY A 25 -2.88 5.28 48.30
C GLY A 25 -3.31 6.72 48.44
N ASN A 26 -4.02 6.96 49.51
CA ASN A 26 -4.11 8.16 50.38
C ASN A 26 -4.02 9.59 49.83
N GLY A 27 -5.09 10.31 50.21
CA GLY A 27 -5.26 11.75 50.05
C GLY A 27 -4.47 12.60 51.05
N VAL A 28 -4.21 13.83 50.65
CA VAL A 28 -3.93 14.95 51.56
C VAL A 28 -4.75 16.16 51.11
N ASN A 29 -5.46 16.67 52.08
CA ASN A 29 -6.36 17.83 52.04
C ASN A 29 -5.57 19.09 52.49
N VAL A 30 -5.58 20.17 51.68
CA VAL A 30 -5.24 21.50 52.19
C VAL A 30 -6.23 22.49 51.62
N LYS A 31 -6.99 23.03 52.56
CA LYS A 31 -7.89 24.18 52.38
C LYS A 31 -7.16 25.50 52.61
N ASP A 32 -7.69 26.51 52.00
CA ASP A 32 -7.87 27.91 52.46
C ASP A 32 -6.82 28.97 52.06
N GLU A 33 -7.42 30.08 51.68
CA GLU A 33 -6.97 31.48 51.59
C GLU A 33 -6.29 31.96 50.31
N VAL A 34 -6.92 32.83 49.52
CA VAL A 34 -6.95 34.29 49.70
C VAL A 34 -8.00 34.93 48.76
N ARG A 35 -8.82 35.75 49.36
CA ARG A 35 -9.83 36.63 48.73
C ARG A 35 -9.22 37.95 48.28
N LEU A 36 -9.83 38.51 47.21
CA LEU A 36 -9.94 39.94 46.87
C LEU A 36 -8.72 40.68 46.35
N LEU A 37 -8.71 40.90 45.04
CA LEU A 37 -8.54 42.23 44.40
C LEU A 37 -8.57 42.07 42.88
N SER A 38 -9.56 42.60 42.23
CA SER A 38 -9.54 43.49 41.06
C SER A 38 -10.71 43.22 40.13
N ILE A 39 -11.84 43.85 40.46
CA ILE A 39 -12.88 44.20 39.48
C ILE A 39 -12.38 45.44 38.78
N GLY A 40 -11.97 45.33 37.52
CA GLY A 40 -11.58 46.54 36.76
C GLY A 40 -10.98 46.35 35.40
N ILE A 41 -10.67 45.11 34.92
CA ILE A 41 -10.04 44.92 33.61
C ILE A 41 -10.77 43.83 32.77
N VAL A 42 -12.03 43.59 33.00
CA VAL A 42 -12.80 42.53 32.30
C VAL A 42 -13.60 43.02 31.11
N LEU A 43 -13.71 44.32 30.86
CA LEU A 43 -14.54 44.84 29.75
C LEU A 43 -13.79 45.22 28.47
N ALA A 44 -12.46 45.19 28.43
CA ALA A 44 -11.70 45.49 27.22
C ALA A 44 -11.14 44.23 26.50
N ALA A 45 -11.25 43.05 27.10
CA ALA A 45 -10.77 41.78 26.52
C ALA A 45 -11.86 40.95 25.82
N LEU A 46 -13.13 41.36 25.90
CA LEU A 46 -14.26 40.59 25.34
C LEU A 46 -14.66 41.03 23.92
N LEU A 47 -13.97 41.99 23.30
CA LEU A 47 -14.25 42.42 21.93
C LEU A 47 -13.20 42.00 20.89
N MET A 48 -12.19 41.21 21.25
CA MET A 48 -11.21 40.65 20.30
C MET A 48 -11.21 39.12 20.23
N LEU A 49 -12.23 38.44 20.73
CA LEU A 49 -12.34 36.97 20.69
C LEU A 49 -13.43 36.45 19.75
N VAL A 50 -13.80 37.21 18.75
CA VAL A 50 -14.75 36.78 17.72
C VAL A 50 -14.11 37.03 16.36
N CYS A 51 -13.18 36.19 15.95
CA CYS A 51 -12.76 35.90 14.55
C CYS A 51 -11.52 35.01 14.48
N ALA A 52 -11.27 34.16 15.46
CA ALA A 52 -10.39 33.02 15.25
C ALA A 52 -11.26 31.78 14.96
N GLY A 53 -11.83 31.73 13.76
CA GLY A 53 -12.26 30.46 13.19
C GLY A 53 -11.10 29.47 13.20
N PRO A 54 -11.34 28.15 13.29
CA PRO A 54 -10.27 27.17 13.23
C PRO A 54 -9.45 27.47 11.98
N ALA A 55 -8.14 27.66 12.15
CA ALA A 55 -7.23 27.81 11.02
C ALA A 55 -7.41 26.58 10.15
N VAL A 56 -8.15 26.74 9.07
CA VAL A 56 -8.17 25.77 7.96
C VAL A 56 -6.71 25.72 7.53
N SER A 57 -6.02 24.63 7.85
CA SER A 57 -4.70 24.39 7.35
C SER A 57 -4.82 24.51 5.82
N ALA A 58 -4.17 25.51 5.26
CA ALA A 58 -4.18 25.75 3.82
C ALA A 58 -3.81 24.41 3.17
N GLU A 59 -4.69 23.90 2.30
CA GLU A 59 -4.37 22.70 1.52
C GLU A 59 -3.02 22.95 0.85
N PRO A 60 -2.09 21.99 0.94
CA PRO A 60 -0.78 22.15 0.34
C PRO A 60 -0.99 22.47 -1.14
N LYS A 61 -0.43 23.58 -1.62
CA LYS A 61 -0.51 23.95 -3.04
C LYS A 61 -0.14 22.75 -3.88
N PRO A 62 -0.92 22.40 -4.91
CA PRO A 62 -0.62 21.26 -5.76
C PRO A 62 0.82 21.38 -6.27
N VAL A 63 1.58 20.33 -6.10
CA VAL A 63 2.94 20.25 -6.64
C VAL A 63 2.81 20.31 -8.16
N ASN A 64 3.56 21.19 -8.81
CA ASN A 64 3.62 21.20 -10.28
C ASN A 64 4.13 19.83 -10.73
N ARG A 65 3.26 19.08 -11.38
CA ARG A 65 3.59 17.76 -11.92
C ARG A 65 4.46 17.90 -13.16
N GLU A 66 5.54 17.14 -13.20
CA GLU A 66 6.36 16.95 -14.39
C GLU A 66 6.33 15.47 -14.80
N ILE A 67 6.20 15.20 -16.11
CA ILE A 67 6.15 13.86 -16.68
C ILE A 67 7.40 13.66 -17.53
N PRO A 68 8.44 12.96 -17.02
CA PRO A 68 9.66 12.75 -17.79
C PRO A 68 9.51 11.65 -18.85
N TRP A 69 8.46 10.83 -18.79
CA TRP A 69 8.22 9.71 -19.70
C TRP A 69 7.51 10.13 -21.00
N ASP A 70 8.02 9.67 -22.13
CA ASP A 70 7.26 9.67 -23.39
C ASP A 70 6.26 8.50 -23.39
N VAL A 71 5.08 8.75 -22.80
CA VAL A 71 4.02 7.73 -22.68
C VAL A 71 3.55 7.24 -24.06
N SER A 72 3.59 8.08 -25.09
CA SER A 72 3.21 7.68 -26.44
C SER A 72 4.18 6.64 -27.02
N ALA A 73 5.48 6.87 -26.88
CA ALA A 73 6.49 5.90 -27.28
C ALA A 73 6.42 4.61 -26.46
N LEU A 74 6.27 4.71 -25.14
CA LEU A 74 6.14 3.57 -24.23
C LEU A 74 4.83 2.78 -24.44
N SER A 75 3.82 3.37 -25.05
CA SER A 75 2.56 2.70 -25.36
C SER A 75 2.62 1.79 -26.59
N LYS A 76 3.70 1.83 -27.36
CA LYS A 76 3.94 0.89 -28.45
C LYS A 76 4.37 -0.47 -27.90
N PRO A 77 3.90 -1.60 -28.49
CA PRO A 77 4.35 -2.92 -28.06
C PRO A 77 5.88 -3.05 -28.16
N PRO A 78 6.55 -3.50 -27.08
CA PRO A 78 7.99 -3.73 -27.13
C PRO A 78 8.33 -4.99 -27.91
N LYS A 79 9.55 -5.08 -28.44
CA LYS A 79 10.09 -6.35 -28.94
C LYS A 79 10.32 -7.30 -27.77
N VAL A 80 10.24 -8.60 -28.07
CA VAL A 80 10.40 -9.67 -27.11
C VAL A 80 11.55 -10.58 -27.55
N TYR A 81 12.39 -10.99 -26.60
CA TYR A 81 13.54 -11.85 -26.82
C TYR A 81 13.45 -13.07 -25.90
N PRO A 82 13.85 -14.28 -26.37
CA PRO A 82 13.80 -15.47 -25.52
C PRO A 82 14.77 -15.38 -24.34
N ALA A 83 14.35 -15.89 -23.18
CA ALA A 83 15.20 -16.07 -22.01
C ALA A 83 15.25 -17.58 -21.67
N THR A 84 16.10 -18.31 -22.39
CA THR A 84 16.19 -19.78 -22.29
C THR A 84 16.87 -20.25 -21.00
N GLU A 85 17.61 -19.39 -20.34
CA GLU A 85 18.42 -19.71 -19.16
C GLU A 85 17.64 -19.78 -17.85
N ARG A 86 16.38 -19.37 -17.84
CA ARG A 86 15.55 -19.26 -16.63
C ARG A 86 14.15 -19.84 -16.84
N PRO A 87 14.04 -21.15 -17.18
CA PRO A 87 12.73 -21.76 -17.37
C PRO A 87 11.98 -21.81 -16.03
N ALA A 88 10.68 -21.54 -16.06
CA ALA A 88 9.77 -21.80 -14.96
C ALA A 88 8.64 -22.72 -15.45
N ASN A 89 8.36 -23.81 -14.73
CA ASN A 89 7.35 -24.79 -15.12
C ASN A 89 6.00 -24.12 -15.44
N GLY A 90 5.53 -24.32 -16.68
CA GLY A 90 4.24 -23.81 -17.15
C GLY A 90 4.21 -22.32 -17.44
N MET A 91 5.36 -21.62 -17.45
CA MET A 91 5.46 -20.20 -17.73
C MET A 91 6.44 -19.92 -18.86
N ARG A 92 6.22 -18.83 -19.57
CA ARG A 92 7.19 -18.26 -20.51
C ARG A 92 8.13 -17.34 -19.74
N ALA A 93 9.43 -17.57 -19.88
CA ALA A 93 10.48 -16.66 -19.47
C ALA A 93 11.01 -15.93 -20.71
N PHE A 94 11.08 -14.61 -20.67
CA PHE A 94 11.55 -13.81 -21.79
C PHE A 94 12.06 -12.46 -21.31
N PHE A 95 12.74 -11.75 -22.22
CA PHE A 95 13.00 -10.33 -22.07
C PHE A 95 12.06 -9.54 -22.98
N TYR A 96 11.65 -8.36 -22.55
CA TYR A 96 11.04 -7.37 -23.40
C TYR A 96 11.86 -6.08 -23.37
N GLU A 97 11.76 -5.28 -24.45
CA GLU A 97 12.51 -4.04 -24.63
C GLU A 97 12.02 -2.97 -23.62
N GLY A 98 12.93 -2.50 -22.76
CA GLY A 98 12.73 -1.38 -21.84
C GLY A 98 12.97 -0.02 -22.48
N ALA A 99 13.22 1.00 -21.67
CA ALA A 99 13.66 2.31 -22.14
C ALA A 99 15.19 2.29 -22.35
N ASP A 100 15.70 3.09 -23.29
CA ASP A 100 17.13 3.20 -23.51
C ASP A 100 17.85 3.76 -22.28
N TYR A 101 18.97 3.13 -21.90
CA TYR A 101 19.85 3.54 -20.84
C TYR A 101 21.22 3.92 -21.38
N LYS A 102 21.64 5.17 -21.16
CA LYS A 102 22.91 5.71 -21.71
C LYS A 102 23.04 5.51 -23.23
N GLY A 103 21.92 5.70 -23.93
CA GLY A 103 21.85 5.56 -25.40
C GLY A 103 21.90 4.13 -25.92
N LYS A 104 21.71 3.14 -25.07
CA LYS A 104 21.65 1.71 -25.45
C LYS A 104 20.29 1.12 -25.10
N PRO A 105 19.72 0.27 -25.98
CA PRO A 105 18.49 -0.48 -25.69
C PRO A 105 18.67 -1.34 -24.44
N THR A 106 17.65 -1.36 -23.58
CA THR A 106 17.60 -2.22 -22.40
C THR A 106 16.59 -3.34 -22.57
N TRP A 107 16.81 -4.41 -21.81
CA TRP A 107 15.93 -5.56 -21.75
C TRP A 107 15.46 -5.79 -20.33
N VAL A 108 14.19 -6.09 -20.17
CA VAL A 108 13.52 -6.34 -18.89
C VAL A 108 13.15 -7.81 -18.83
N PHE A 109 13.68 -8.52 -17.85
CA PHE A 109 13.34 -9.93 -17.64
C PHE A 109 11.92 -10.08 -17.09
N ALA A 110 11.14 -11.06 -17.58
CA ALA A 110 9.80 -11.32 -17.10
C ALA A 110 9.39 -12.78 -17.17
N TYR A 111 8.54 -13.20 -16.23
CA TYR A 111 7.71 -14.40 -16.32
C TYR A 111 6.28 -14.02 -16.72
N TYR A 112 5.71 -14.82 -17.61
CA TYR A 112 4.33 -14.67 -18.09
C TYR A 112 3.65 -16.04 -18.18
N ALA A 113 2.40 -16.09 -17.74
CA ALA A 113 1.53 -17.24 -17.99
C ALA A 113 0.08 -16.82 -18.14
N THR A 114 -0.69 -17.70 -18.75
CA THR A 114 -2.17 -17.64 -18.82
C THR A 114 -2.77 -18.74 -17.93
N PRO A 115 -4.07 -18.69 -17.64
CA PRO A 115 -4.75 -19.76 -16.90
C PRO A 115 -4.72 -21.13 -17.59
N GLY A 116 -4.34 -21.16 -18.87
CA GLY A 116 -4.42 -22.36 -19.71
C GLY A 116 -5.81 -22.56 -20.35
N GLY A 117 -5.86 -23.46 -21.34
CA GLY A 117 -7.09 -23.69 -22.10
C GLY A 117 -7.41 -22.56 -23.08
N THR A 118 -8.68 -22.50 -23.50
CA THR A 118 -9.16 -21.50 -24.46
C THR A 118 -9.51 -20.20 -23.76
N PRO A 119 -9.01 -19.04 -24.24
CA PRO A 119 -9.39 -17.76 -23.69
C PRO A 119 -10.93 -17.53 -23.76
N PRO A 120 -11.52 -16.87 -22.78
CA PRO A 120 -12.92 -16.47 -22.87
C PRO A 120 -13.14 -15.49 -24.01
N ALA A 121 -14.38 -15.30 -24.41
CA ALA A 121 -14.73 -14.31 -25.44
C ALA A 121 -14.17 -12.91 -25.05
N GLY A 122 -13.38 -12.34 -25.95
CA GLY A 122 -12.69 -11.07 -25.73
C GLY A 122 -11.34 -11.16 -25.00
N GLY A 123 -10.84 -12.36 -24.71
CA GLY A 123 -9.52 -12.62 -24.10
C GLY A 123 -9.51 -12.66 -22.58
N TRP A 124 -8.38 -13.17 -22.03
CA TRP A 124 -8.17 -13.23 -20.59
C TRP A 124 -8.05 -11.82 -19.98
N PRO A 125 -8.62 -11.57 -18.78
CA PRO A 125 -8.15 -10.47 -17.96
C PRO A 125 -6.69 -10.72 -17.57
N ALA A 126 -5.92 -9.65 -17.39
CA ALA A 126 -4.50 -9.79 -17.08
C ALA A 126 -4.05 -8.87 -15.95
N VAL A 127 -2.89 -9.16 -15.35
CA VAL A 127 -2.30 -8.35 -14.29
C VAL A 127 -0.79 -8.18 -14.51
N VAL A 128 -0.32 -6.96 -14.35
CA VAL A 128 1.09 -6.59 -14.27
C VAL A 128 1.49 -6.55 -12.80
N CYS A 129 2.59 -7.25 -12.43
CA CYS A 129 3.05 -7.43 -11.06
C CYS A 129 4.44 -6.81 -10.87
N ALA A 130 4.55 -5.73 -10.08
CA ALA A 130 5.77 -4.98 -9.81
C ALA A 130 6.34 -5.30 -8.42
N HIS A 131 7.53 -5.90 -8.36
CA HIS A 131 8.17 -6.30 -7.10
C HIS A 131 8.67 -5.10 -6.26
N GLY A 132 8.94 -5.35 -4.98
CA GLY A 132 9.56 -4.41 -4.06
C GLY A 132 11.07 -4.31 -4.21
N GLY A 133 11.70 -3.40 -3.46
CA GLY A 133 13.15 -3.22 -3.49
C GLY A 133 13.89 -4.51 -3.10
N GLY A 134 14.92 -4.85 -3.87
CA GLY A 134 15.65 -6.09 -3.71
C GLY A 134 14.87 -7.35 -4.12
N GLY A 135 13.74 -7.18 -4.80
CA GLY A 135 12.95 -8.27 -5.36
C GLY A 135 13.39 -8.64 -6.78
N THR A 136 12.58 -9.46 -7.42
CA THR A 136 12.78 -9.93 -8.80
C THR A 136 11.44 -10.30 -9.44
N ALA A 137 11.46 -10.82 -10.66
CA ALA A 137 10.29 -11.43 -11.28
C ALA A 137 9.89 -12.71 -10.52
N TYR A 138 8.79 -12.66 -9.74
CA TYR A 138 8.33 -13.78 -8.92
C TYR A 138 7.36 -14.70 -9.68
N PRO A 139 7.77 -15.95 -10.01
CA PRO A 139 6.88 -16.89 -10.70
C PRO A 139 5.68 -17.30 -9.84
N ASN A 140 5.81 -17.35 -8.50
CA ASN A 140 4.69 -17.64 -7.61
C ASN A 140 3.59 -16.58 -7.71
N TRP A 141 3.93 -15.33 -7.83
CA TRP A 141 2.95 -14.26 -8.00
C TRP A 141 2.15 -14.43 -9.31
N VAL A 142 2.84 -14.82 -10.39
CA VAL A 142 2.17 -15.17 -11.65
C VAL A 142 1.21 -16.35 -11.45
N ARG A 143 1.62 -17.41 -10.71
CA ARG A 143 0.77 -18.59 -10.42
C ARG A 143 -0.47 -18.21 -9.63
N GLU A 144 -0.35 -17.32 -8.65
CA GLU A 144 -1.50 -16.91 -7.84
C GLU A 144 -2.58 -16.22 -8.69
N TRP A 145 -2.20 -15.42 -9.67
CA TRP A 145 -3.15 -14.81 -10.60
C TRP A 145 -3.71 -15.81 -11.61
N THR A 146 -2.86 -16.70 -12.15
CA THR A 146 -3.33 -17.68 -13.14
C THR A 146 -4.31 -18.70 -12.56
N LYS A 147 -4.11 -19.15 -11.32
CA LYS A 147 -5.09 -19.98 -10.59
C LYS A 147 -6.47 -19.32 -10.47
N ARG A 148 -6.53 -17.99 -10.54
CA ARG A 148 -7.75 -17.19 -10.43
C ARG A 148 -8.34 -16.76 -11.77
N GLY A 149 -7.79 -17.30 -12.86
CA GLY A 149 -8.30 -17.03 -14.21
C GLY A 149 -7.84 -15.71 -14.82
N TYR A 150 -6.68 -15.22 -14.41
CA TYR A 150 -6.00 -14.07 -15.02
C TYR A 150 -4.73 -14.52 -15.74
N ALA A 151 -4.43 -13.95 -16.87
CA ALA A 151 -3.05 -13.92 -17.33
C ALA A 151 -2.24 -12.99 -16.41
N ALA A 152 -0.95 -13.28 -16.23
CA ALA A 152 -0.12 -12.42 -15.40
C ALA A 152 1.30 -12.32 -15.95
N ILE A 153 1.90 -11.13 -15.78
CA ILE A 153 3.31 -10.85 -16.03
C ILE A 153 3.94 -10.29 -14.76
N ALA A 154 5.04 -10.90 -14.31
CA ALA A 154 5.91 -10.37 -13.27
C ALA A 154 7.27 -10.07 -13.90
N MET A 155 7.73 -8.81 -13.77
CA MET A 155 9.01 -8.38 -14.33
C MET A 155 10.02 -8.07 -13.24
N ASP A 156 11.28 -8.08 -13.61
CA ASP A 156 12.38 -7.56 -12.81
C ASP A 156 12.57 -6.07 -13.10
N LEU A 157 12.59 -5.26 -12.05
CA LEU A 157 12.71 -3.79 -12.15
C LEU A 157 14.12 -3.28 -11.81
N GLU A 158 15.05 -4.17 -11.45
CA GLU A 158 16.40 -3.78 -10.98
C GLU A 158 17.52 -4.33 -11.89
N GLY A 159 17.17 -4.85 -13.06
CA GLY A 159 18.14 -5.33 -14.06
C GLY A 159 18.79 -6.66 -13.71
N HIS A 160 18.17 -7.48 -12.87
CA HIS A 160 18.66 -8.78 -12.44
C HIS A 160 17.88 -9.93 -13.09
N LEU A 161 18.48 -11.12 -13.05
CA LEU A 161 17.79 -12.38 -13.30
C LEU A 161 17.39 -12.98 -11.94
N PRO A 162 16.26 -13.69 -11.86
CA PRO A 162 15.93 -14.43 -10.63
C PRO A 162 17.05 -15.38 -10.23
N GLY A 163 17.52 -15.31 -8.98
CA GLY A 163 18.55 -16.16 -8.43
C GLY A 163 18.02 -17.46 -7.81
N GLY A 164 18.95 -18.34 -7.38
CA GLY A 164 18.63 -19.56 -6.65
C GLY A 164 18.09 -20.70 -7.53
N LYS A 165 17.94 -21.91 -6.92
CA LYS A 165 17.40 -23.09 -7.60
C LYS A 165 15.91 -22.96 -7.91
N ASP A 166 15.19 -22.21 -7.10
CA ASP A 166 13.74 -22.04 -7.18
C ASP A 166 13.31 -20.76 -7.91
N HIS A 167 14.24 -20.05 -8.53
CA HIS A 167 13.99 -18.89 -9.40
C HIS A 167 12.99 -17.87 -8.85
N GLY A 168 13.05 -17.56 -7.56
CA GLY A 168 12.12 -16.59 -6.95
C GLY A 168 10.86 -17.20 -6.36
N MET A 169 10.85 -18.48 -6.05
CA MET A 169 9.71 -19.17 -5.45
C MET A 169 9.50 -18.81 -3.98
N GLU A 170 10.55 -18.48 -3.26
CA GLU A 170 10.49 -18.06 -1.86
C GLU A 170 10.97 -16.61 -1.69
N GLY A 171 10.27 -15.84 -0.88
CA GLY A 171 10.34 -14.37 -0.82
C GLY A 171 11.64 -13.70 -0.38
N ASN A 172 12.75 -14.43 -0.22
CA ASN A 172 14.05 -13.91 0.21
C ASN A 172 15.21 -14.48 -0.63
N LEU A 173 15.06 -14.49 -1.94
CA LEU A 173 16.10 -15.04 -2.78
C LEU A 173 17.26 -14.06 -2.94
N PRO A 174 18.48 -14.57 -3.01
CA PRO A 174 19.57 -13.77 -3.49
C PRO A 174 19.22 -13.27 -4.89
N LEU A 175 19.39 -11.97 -5.12
CA LEU A 175 19.32 -11.38 -6.45
C LEU A 175 20.25 -12.19 -7.36
N GLY A 176 19.76 -12.59 -8.51
CA GLY A 176 20.61 -13.20 -9.53
C GLY A 176 21.61 -12.19 -10.07
N ALA A 177 22.48 -12.63 -10.95
CA ALA A 177 23.39 -11.74 -11.64
C ALA A 177 22.61 -10.79 -12.56
N GLY A 178 23.09 -9.57 -12.72
CA GLY A 178 22.66 -8.70 -13.80
C GLY A 178 22.91 -9.34 -15.17
N HIS A 179 22.24 -8.85 -16.20
CA HIS A 179 22.45 -9.32 -17.58
C HIS A 179 23.00 -8.18 -18.46
N PRO A 180 23.64 -8.49 -19.61
CA PRO A 180 24.39 -7.50 -20.38
C PRO A 180 23.57 -6.31 -20.91
N ASN A 181 22.28 -6.49 -21.11
CA ASN A 181 21.37 -5.46 -21.58
C ASN A 181 20.44 -4.92 -20.48
N ALA A 182 20.84 -5.04 -19.21
CA ALA A 182 20.06 -4.52 -18.09
C ALA A 182 19.93 -2.99 -18.14
N GLY A 183 18.80 -2.49 -17.69
CA GLY A 183 18.64 -1.10 -17.27
C GLY A 183 19.46 -0.80 -16.00
N PRO A 184 19.35 0.40 -15.43
CA PRO A 184 20.04 0.72 -14.19
C PRO A 184 19.49 -0.10 -13.02
N ALA A 185 20.39 -0.60 -12.17
CA ALA A 185 20.02 -1.16 -10.89
C ALA A 185 19.62 -0.04 -9.92
N ARG A 186 18.74 -0.35 -8.97
CA ARG A 186 18.40 0.59 -7.90
C ARG A 186 19.59 0.82 -6.97
N ILE A 187 19.94 2.08 -6.77
CA ILE A 187 20.95 2.49 -5.80
C ILE A 187 20.22 3.17 -4.63
N ASP A 188 20.14 2.52 -3.48
CA ASP A 188 19.43 3.04 -2.30
C ASP A 188 18.07 3.67 -2.64
N TYR A 189 17.69 4.67 -1.87
CA TYR A 189 16.52 5.51 -2.09
C TYR A 189 16.95 6.78 -2.85
N PHE A 190 16.91 6.74 -4.17
CA PHE A 190 17.35 7.83 -5.03
C PHE A 190 18.86 8.13 -4.96
N GLY A 191 19.69 7.09 -4.80
CA GLY A 191 21.15 7.22 -4.83
C GLY A 191 21.69 7.76 -6.16
N ASP A 192 20.93 7.56 -7.24
CA ASP A 192 21.21 8.02 -8.61
C ASP A 192 20.63 9.42 -8.93
N ARG A 193 20.07 10.13 -7.96
CA ARG A 193 19.39 11.45 -8.13
C ARG A 193 20.22 12.56 -8.77
N ALA A 194 21.52 12.39 -8.88
CA ALA A 194 22.41 13.34 -9.56
C ALA A 194 22.53 13.05 -11.07
N LEU A 195 22.04 11.90 -11.54
CA LEU A 195 22.05 11.55 -12.95
C LEU A 195 20.91 12.24 -13.71
N PRO A 196 21.03 12.38 -15.04
CA PRO A 196 19.91 12.80 -15.88
C PRO A 196 18.66 11.94 -15.62
N ASP A 197 17.48 12.53 -15.74
CA ASP A 197 16.20 11.85 -15.46
C ASP A 197 16.10 10.46 -16.12
N LYS A 198 16.49 10.36 -17.40
CA LYS A 198 16.44 9.12 -18.19
C LYS A 198 17.51 8.08 -17.80
N GLU A 199 18.40 8.42 -16.92
CA GLU A 199 19.44 7.53 -16.39
C GLU A 199 19.15 7.09 -14.96
N GLN A 200 18.10 7.62 -14.34
CA GLN A 200 17.69 7.24 -12.98
C GLN A 200 16.85 5.95 -12.99
N TRP A 201 17.05 5.10 -11.98
CA TRP A 201 16.35 3.83 -11.85
C TRP A 201 14.82 3.98 -11.87
N VAL A 202 14.29 4.98 -11.16
CA VAL A 202 12.84 5.18 -11.06
C VAL A 202 12.21 5.50 -12.43
N TYR A 203 12.94 6.17 -13.32
CA TYR A 203 12.50 6.40 -14.70
C TYR A 203 12.29 5.07 -15.43
N HIS A 204 13.26 4.16 -15.33
CA HIS A 204 13.20 2.85 -15.97
C HIS A 204 12.13 1.96 -15.35
N ALA A 205 12.04 1.88 -14.02
CA ALA A 205 11.02 1.07 -13.34
C ALA A 205 9.60 1.44 -13.76
N VAL A 206 9.29 2.73 -13.87
CA VAL A 206 7.98 3.21 -14.37
C VAL A 206 7.80 2.89 -15.86
N ALA A 207 8.83 3.12 -16.69
CA ALA A 207 8.80 2.82 -18.13
C ALA A 207 8.58 1.32 -18.38
N ASP A 208 9.22 0.46 -17.60
CA ASP A 208 9.14 -1.00 -17.73
C ASP A 208 7.73 -1.52 -17.39
N VAL A 209 7.08 -0.96 -16.39
CA VAL A 209 5.66 -1.27 -16.09
C VAL A 209 4.73 -0.82 -17.23
N ILE A 210 4.95 0.37 -17.80
CA ILE A 210 4.15 0.88 -18.95
C ILE A 210 4.38 -0.02 -20.18
N ARG A 211 5.62 -0.47 -20.42
CA ARG A 211 5.97 -1.40 -21.52
C ARG A 211 5.32 -2.77 -21.31
N ALA A 212 5.30 -3.30 -20.06
CA ALA A 212 4.61 -4.55 -19.76
C ALA A 212 3.11 -4.48 -20.07
N ASN A 213 2.44 -3.37 -19.72
CA ASN A 213 1.06 -3.12 -20.11
C ASN A 213 0.91 -3.12 -21.65
N SER A 214 1.81 -2.43 -22.34
CA SER A 214 1.78 -2.33 -23.80
C SER A 214 2.01 -3.69 -24.49
N LEU A 215 2.89 -4.52 -23.91
CA LEU A 215 3.10 -5.91 -24.34
C LEU A 215 1.82 -6.73 -24.18
N LEU A 216 1.23 -6.75 -22.96
CA LEU A 216 -0.01 -7.51 -22.70
C LEU A 216 -1.15 -7.10 -23.66
N ARG A 217 -1.29 -5.80 -23.91
CA ARG A 217 -2.31 -5.26 -24.84
C ARG A 217 -2.13 -5.70 -26.28
N SER A 218 -0.94 -6.13 -26.66
CA SER A 218 -0.64 -6.61 -28.03
C SER A 218 -0.87 -8.12 -28.21
N LEU A 219 -1.05 -8.87 -27.12
CA LEU A 219 -1.26 -10.31 -27.17
C LEU A 219 -2.71 -10.64 -27.53
N PRO A 220 -2.96 -11.49 -28.55
CA PRO A 220 -4.31 -11.77 -29.03
C PRO A 220 -5.20 -12.47 -28.00
N GLU A 221 -4.59 -13.22 -27.06
CA GLU A 221 -5.29 -13.92 -25.98
C GLU A 221 -5.69 -13.03 -24.80
N ILE A 222 -5.29 -11.75 -24.77
CA ILE A 222 -5.52 -10.82 -23.65
C ILE A 222 -6.62 -9.82 -23.99
N ASN A 223 -7.48 -9.56 -23.01
CA ASN A 223 -8.45 -8.47 -23.11
C ASN A 223 -7.79 -7.13 -22.76
N PRO A 224 -7.54 -6.24 -23.71
CA PRO A 224 -6.82 -4.99 -23.46
C PRO A 224 -7.58 -3.99 -22.57
N LYS A 225 -8.88 -4.20 -22.33
CA LYS A 225 -9.69 -3.38 -21.41
C LYS A 225 -9.73 -3.91 -19.99
N LYS A 226 -9.13 -5.09 -19.74
CA LYS A 226 -9.20 -5.82 -18.47
C LYS A 226 -7.81 -6.11 -17.91
N ILE A 227 -6.89 -5.16 -18.03
CA ILE A 227 -5.53 -5.28 -17.50
C ILE A 227 -5.42 -4.47 -16.22
N GLY A 228 -5.11 -5.13 -15.11
CA GLY A 228 -4.82 -4.52 -13.81
C GLY A 228 -3.34 -4.38 -13.55
N LEU A 229 -3.01 -3.64 -12.50
CA LEU A 229 -1.65 -3.40 -12.04
C LEU A 229 -1.60 -3.58 -10.53
N THR A 230 -0.60 -4.31 -10.03
CA THR A 230 -0.32 -4.41 -8.59
C THR A 230 1.16 -4.32 -8.33
N GLY A 231 1.53 -3.80 -7.17
CA GLY A 231 2.93 -3.68 -6.78
C GLY A 231 3.08 -3.62 -5.28
N ILE A 232 4.17 -4.22 -4.78
CA ILE A 232 4.47 -4.32 -3.35
C ILE A 232 5.66 -3.46 -2.96
N SER A 233 5.63 -2.82 -1.79
CA SER A 233 6.72 -2.00 -1.25
C SER A 233 7.15 -0.92 -2.27
N TRP A 234 8.40 -0.88 -2.71
CA TRP A 234 8.83 -0.02 -3.81
C TRP A 234 8.00 -0.20 -5.08
N GLY A 235 7.62 -1.44 -5.40
CA GLY A 235 6.68 -1.69 -6.50
C GLY A 235 5.34 -1.00 -6.27
N GLY A 236 4.85 -0.93 -5.02
CA GLY A 236 3.66 -0.16 -4.64
C GLY A 236 3.82 1.34 -4.91
N THR A 237 5.01 1.90 -4.63
CA THR A 237 5.37 3.29 -4.97
C THR A 237 5.40 3.49 -6.50
N ILE A 238 6.04 2.59 -7.24
CA ILE A 238 6.12 2.65 -8.72
C ILE A 238 4.71 2.58 -9.34
N VAL A 239 3.86 1.62 -8.93
CA VAL A 239 2.52 1.48 -9.51
C VAL A 239 1.60 2.66 -9.15
N SER A 240 1.82 3.30 -8.01
CA SER A 240 1.14 4.55 -7.63
C SER A 240 1.50 5.71 -8.57
N THR A 241 2.76 5.81 -8.99
CA THR A 241 3.19 6.76 -10.02
C THR A 241 2.56 6.41 -11.38
N VAL A 242 2.66 5.14 -11.79
CA VAL A 242 2.11 4.66 -13.07
C VAL A 242 0.61 4.90 -13.16
N ALA A 243 -0.15 4.75 -12.08
CA ALA A 243 -1.59 5.03 -12.06
C ALA A 243 -1.95 6.43 -12.55
N GLY A 244 -1.11 7.43 -12.21
CA GLY A 244 -1.31 8.79 -12.68
C GLY A 244 -0.71 9.08 -14.07
N VAL A 245 0.15 8.22 -14.61
CA VAL A 245 0.86 8.40 -15.88
C VAL A 245 0.22 7.61 -17.01
N ASP A 246 -0.16 6.35 -16.77
CA ASP A 246 -0.78 5.45 -17.75
C ASP A 246 -2.22 5.13 -17.38
N SER A 247 -3.17 5.82 -18.01
CA SER A 247 -4.61 5.66 -17.75
C SER A 247 -5.23 4.39 -18.35
N ARG A 248 -4.45 3.52 -19.01
CA ARG A 248 -4.94 2.33 -19.73
C ARG A 248 -5.21 1.13 -18.82
N PHE A 249 -4.82 1.17 -17.54
CA PHE A 249 -5.13 0.13 -16.59
C PHE A 249 -6.59 0.16 -16.14
N ALA A 250 -7.19 -1.02 -15.97
CA ALA A 250 -8.57 -1.17 -15.48
C ALA A 250 -8.66 -0.94 -13.97
N PHE A 251 -7.62 -1.27 -13.23
CA PHE A 251 -7.48 -1.03 -11.79
C PHE A 251 -6.00 -1.03 -11.37
N VAL A 252 -5.70 -0.42 -10.22
CA VAL A 252 -4.35 -0.43 -9.64
C VAL A 252 -4.41 -0.75 -8.15
N ILE A 253 -3.49 -1.61 -7.68
CA ILE A 253 -3.43 -2.06 -6.28
C ILE A 253 -2.02 -1.83 -5.72
N PRO A 254 -1.74 -0.69 -5.09
CA PRO A 254 -0.53 -0.48 -4.30
C PRO A 254 -0.62 -1.26 -2.98
N VAL A 255 0.39 -2.08 -2.69
CA VAL A 255 0.51 -2.84 -1.46
C VAL A 255 1.69 -2.31 -0.66
N TYR A 256 1.46 -1.81 0.54
CA TYR A 256 2.41 -1.15 1.46
C TYR A 256 3.52 -0.34 0.76
N GLY A 257 3.15 0.45 -0.25
CA GLY A 257 4.01 1.42 -0.95
C GLY A 257 3.17 2.58 -1.46
N CYS A 258 3.61 3.81 -1.23
CA CYS A 258 2.80 5.01 -1.43
C CYS A 258 3.65 6.23 -1.82
N GLY A 259 3.00 7.38 -1.95
CA GLY A 259 3.64 8.70 -2.06
C GLY A 259 3.87 9.36 -0.70
N PHE A 260 4.23 10.65 -0.73
CA PHE A 260 4.52 11.46 0.45
C PHE A 260 5.65 10.91 1.34
N ILE A 261 6.56 10.13 0.79
CA ILE A 261 7.63 9.48 1.54
C ILE A 261 8.51 10.51 2.28
N HIS A 262 8.64 11.71 1.73
CA HIS A 262 9.37 12.82 2.34
C HIS A 262 8.73 13.36 3.63
N GLU A 263 7.49 13.01 3.91
CA GLU A 263 6.78 13.33 5.16
C GLU A 263 6.90 12.19 6.20
N SER A 264 7.63 11.12 5.86
CA SER A 264 7.83 10.01 6.77
C SER A 264 8.58 10.42 8.03
N ASP A 265 8.06 10.06 9.20
CA ASP A 265 8.73 10.19 10.49
C ASP A 265 9.52 8.93 10.87
N ASN A 266 9.58 7.94 9.98
CA ASN A 266 10.34 6.72 10.17
C ASN A 266 11.86 7.02 10.20
N PRO A 267 12.57 6.80 11.32
CA PRO A 267 13.99 7.10 11.42
C PRO A 267 14.83 6.32 10.42
N GLY A 268 14.44 5.08 10.13
CA GLY A 268 15.10 4.23 9.13
C GLY A 268 15.01 4.81 7.72
N LEU A 269 13.85 5.39 7.37
CA LEU A 269 13.64 6.03 6.08
C LEU A 269 14.12 7.49 6.06
N ALA A 270 13.95 8.24 7.14
CA ALA A 270 14.29 9.64 7.21
C ALA A 270 15.79 9.94 6.95
N GLN A 271 16.67 8.98 7.18
CA GLN A 271 18.09 9.13 6.81
C GLN A 271 18.35 8.94 5.32
N TRP A 272 17.49 8.22 4.61
CA TRP A 272 17.64 7.88 3.21
C TRP A 272 16.79 8.77 2.29
N PHE A 273 15.72 9.36 2.84
CA PHE A 273 14.75 10.15 2.08
C PHE A 273 14.98 11.66 2.12
N PRO A 274 14.44 12.36 1.11
CA PRO A 274 14.41 13.82 1.10
C PRO A 274 13.80 14.41 2.39
N PRO A 275 14.24 15.61 2.82
CA PRO A 275 15.21 16.46 2.13
C PRO A 275 16.67 16.27 2.58
N LYS A 276 16.97 15.40 3.57
CA LYS A 276 18.27 15.38 4.26
C LYS A 276 19.48 15.12 3.34
N ASN A 277 19.30 14.32 2.31
CA ASN A 277 20.36 13.94 1.39
C ASN A 277 20.19 14.54 -0.02
N MET A 278 19.34 15.57 -0.15
CA MET A 278 19.05 16.26 -1.40
C MET A 278 19.31 17.76 -1.29
N THR A 279 19.79 18.37 -2.38
CA THR A 279 19.74 19.81 -2.54
C THR A 279 18.28 20.27 -2.70
N ALA A 280 18.01 21.55 -2.50
CA ALA A 280 16.67 22.12 -2.68
C ALA A 280 16.11 21.87 -4.10
N ASN A 281 16.97 21.91 -5.13
CA ASN A 281 16.58 21.63 -6.51
C ASN A 281 16.24 20.14 -6.69
N GLN A 282 17.07 19.23 -6.21
CA GLN A 282 16.82 17.80 -6.26
C GLN A 282 15.51 17.42 -5.52
N PHE A 283 15.25 18.05 -4.39
CA PHE A 283 14.02 17.82 -3.64
C PHE A 283 12.77 18.33 -4.38
N ARG A 284 12.87 19.51 -5.01
CA ARG A 284 11.80 20.02 -5.87
C ARG A 284 11.53 19.07 -7.04
N ASP A 285 12.59 18.61 -7.73
CA ASP A 285 12.47 17.70 -8.87
C ASP A 285 11.93 16.33 -8.44
N TYR A 286 12.38 15.82 -7.27
CA TYR A 286 11.80 14.63 -6.67
C TYR A 286 10.27 14.76 -6.49
N ARG A 287 9.82 15.85 -5.88
CA ARG A 287 8.39 16.07 -5.64
C ARG A 287 7.58 16.25 -6.93
N ALA A 288 8.15 16.79 -7.97
CA ALA A 288 7.47 17.04 -9.22
C ALA A 288 7.42 15.81 -10.16
N LYS A 289 8.49 14.99 -10.13
CA LYS A 289 8.72 13.92 -11.11
C LYS A 289 8.56 12.53 -10.50
N TRP A 290 9.10 12.29 -9.29
CA TRP A 290 9.33 10.96 -8.76
C TRP A 290 8.38 10.57 -7.61
N ASP A 291 7.87 11.54 -6.84
CA ASP A 291 6.91 11.25 -5.78
C ASP A 291 5.53 10.92 -6.40
N PRO A 292 4.95 9.75 -6.12
CA PRO A 292 3.59 9.42 -6.56
C PRO A 292 2.55 10.50 -6.22
N ALA A 293 2.77 11.26 -5.15
CA ALA A 293 1.88 12.35 -4.75
C ALA A 293 1.60 13.39 -5.86
N ALA A 294 2.56 13.62 -6.76
CA ALA A 294 2.38 14.52 -7.91
C ALA A 294 1.49 13.89 -8.99
N HIS A 295 1.46 12.57 -9.09
CA HIS A 295 0.78 11.83 -10.16
C HIS A 295 -0.60 11.33 -9.77
N LEU A 296 -0.80 10.96 -8.50
CA LEU A 296 -2.03 10.39 -7.96
C LEU A 296 -3.32 11.17 -8.26
N PRO A 297 -3.34 12.54 -8.26
CA PRO A 297 -4.55 13.29 -8.66
C PRO A 297 -5.03 12.98 -10.08
N TYR A 298 -4.16 12.45 -10.93
CA TYR A 298 -4.45 12.11 -12.33
C TYR A 298 -4.82 10.63 -12.54
N ALA A 299 -4.68 9.78 -11.52
CA ALA A 299 -5.18 8.42 -11.56
C ALA A 299 -6.70 8.41 -11.68
N LYS A 300 -7.25 7.78 -12.71
CA LYS A 300 -8.71 7.77 -12.98
C LYS A 300 -9.35 6.42 -12.73
N MET A 301 -8.56 5.35 -12.76
CA MET A 301 -9.04 3.98 -12.52
C MET A 301 -9.31 3.74 -11.03
N PRO A 302 -10.18 2.76 -10.71
CA PRO A 302 -10.33 2.30 -9.34
C PRO A 302 -9.01 1.83 -8.72
N MET A 303 -8.75 2.21 -7.47
CA MET A 303 -7.56 1.82 -6.72
C MET A 303 -7.94 1.16 -5.39
N LEU A 304 -7.25 0.06 -5.05
CA LEU A 304 -7.29 -0.57 -3.74
C LEU A 304 -5.93 -0.43 -3.05
N TRP A 305 -5.90 0.23 -1.92
CA TRP A 305 -4.71 0.48 -1.11
C TRP A 305 -4.63 -0.53 0.03
N VAL A 306 -3.60 -1.39 0.03
CA VAL A 306 -3.46 -2.49 0.99
C VAL A 306 -2.22 -2.30 1.84
N THR A 307 -2.36 -2.23 3.17
CA THR A 307 -1.22 -2.15 4.09
C THR A 307 -1.56 -2.65 5.49
N GLY A 308 -0.53 -2.90 6.29
CA GLY A 308 -0.65 -3.11 7.74
C GLY A 308 -0.70 -1.78 8.49
N VAL A 309 -1.47 -1.69 9.58
CA VAL A 309 -1.53 -0.45 10.40
C VAL A 309 -0.20 -0.13 11.09
N ALA A 310 0.65 -1.14 11.29
CA ALA A 310 1.97 -1.04 11.90
C ALA A 310 3.08 -1.38 10.90
N ASP A 311 2.88 -1.06 9.62
CA ASP A 311 3.90 -1.30 8.60
C ASP A 311 5.22 -0.63 9.00
N PRO A 312 6.34 -1.38 9.05
CA PRO A 312 7.61 -0.85 9.55
C PRO A 312 8.31 0.09 8.56
N VAL A 313 7.83 0.19 7.31
CA VAL A 313 8.47 0.96 6.24
C VAL A 313 7.59 2.14 5.83
N PHE A 314 6.38 1.89 5.32
CA PHE A 314 5.47 2.93 4.86
C PHE A 314 4.36 3.15 5.88
N GLN A 315 4.42 4.26 6.60
CA GLN A 315 3.48 4.57 7.66
C GLN A 315 2.05 4.70 7.16
N VAL A 316 1.12 4.33 8.02
CA VAL A 316 -0.32 4.33 7.70
C VAL A 316 -0.87 5.71 7.37
N ASP A 317 -0.34 6.79 7.94
CA ASP A 317 -0.80 8.18 7.71
C ASP A 317 -0.47 8.67 6.29
N ILE A 318 0.80 8.53 5.83
CA ILE A 318 1.19 8.89 4.46
C ILE A 318 0.55 7.95 3.43
N PHE A 319 0.31 6.69 3.79
CA PHE A 319 -0.41 5.74 2.98
C PHE A 319 -1.89 6.14 2.81
N ALA A 320 -2.58 6.48 3.90
CA ALA A 320 -3.94 6.99 3.87
C ALA A 320 -4.04 8.33 3.12
N LYS A 321 -3.05 9.21 3.28
CA LYS A 321 -2.94 10.46 2.53
C LYS A 321 -2.82 10.20 1.03
N SER A 322 -2.01 9.23 0.62
CA SER A 322 -1.88 8.82 -0.78
C SER A 322 -3.19 8.31 -1.35
N ALA A 323 -3.91 7.46 -0.60
CA ALA A 323 -5.22 6.94 -0.99
C ALA A 323 -6.25 8.06 -1.20
N LYS A 324 -6.25 9.09 -0.36
CA LYS A 324 -7.12 10.27 -0.46
C LYS A 324 -6.76 11.20 -1.64
N THR A 325 -5.49 11.17 -2.06
CA THR A 325 -4.98 12.01 -3.15
C THR A 325 -5.32 11.43 -4.52
N ALA A 326 -5.62 10.14 -4.61
CA ALA A 326 -6.00 9.50 -5.87
C ALA A 326 -7.25 10.13 -6.48
N GLY A 327 -7.19 10.51 -7.77
CA GLY A 327 -8.25 11.24 -8.46
C GLY A 327 -9.43 10.36 -8.93
N GLY A 328 -9.30 9.03 -8.85
CA GLY A 328 -10.34 8.04 -9.15
C GLY A 328 -10.94 7.42 -7.89
N PRO A 329 -11.86 6.46 -8.06
CA PRO A 329 -12.41 5.70 -6.92
C PRO A 329 -11.30 5.03 -6.12
N SER A 330 -11.26 5.27 -4.82
CA SER A 330 -10.21 4.78 -3.93
C SER A 330 -10.82 4.01 -2.76
N SER A 331 -10.28 2.83 -2.45
CA SER A 331 -10.67 1.99 -1.32
C SER A 331 -9.43 1.59 -0.54
N MET A 332 -9.57 1.44 0.78
CA MET A 332 -8.47 1.02 1.65
C MET A 332 -8.77 -0.34 2.28
N CYS A 333 -7.74 -1.18 2.34
CA CYS A 333 -7.71 -2.41 3.11
C CYS A 333 -6.56 -2.27 4.13
N LEU A 334 -6.86 -1.80 5.33
CA LEU A 334 -5.93 -1.71 6.44
C LEU A 334 -6.04 -2.99 7.27
N ARG A 335 -4.99 -3.79 7.30
CA ARG A 335 -4.95 -5.00 8.11
C ARG A 335 -4.09 -4.78 9.35
N PRO A 336 -4.56 -5.19 10.53
CA PRO A 336 -3.78 -5.01 11.77
C PRO A 336 -2.41 -5.70 11.74
N PHE A 337 -2.33 -6.86 11.09
CA PHE A 337 -1.17 -7.76 11.17
C PHE A 337 -0.59 -8.14 9.79
N LEU A 338 -0.83 -7.36 8.74
CA LEU A 338 -0.18 -7.62 7.46
C LEU A 338 1.32 -7.32 7.59
N ALA A 339 2.13 -8.35 7.46
CA ALA A 339 3.59 -8.20 7.49
C ALA A 339 4.11 -7.59 6.20
N HIS A 340 5.18 -6.77 6.31
CA HIS A 340 5.88 -6.22 5.15
C HIS A 340 6.83 -7.27 4.58
N GLY A 341 6.49 -7.87 3.45
CA GLY A 341 7.30 -8.89 2.80
C GLY A 341 6.74 -9.30 1.44
N HIS A 342 7.59 -9.88 0.58
CA HIS A 342 7.16 -10.18 -0.77
C HIS A 342 5.98 -11.17 -0.80
N GLY A 343 6.06 -12.35 -0.19
CA GLY A 343 4.96 -13.34 -0.19
C GLY A 343 3.66 -12.80 0.39
N ASN A 344 3.73 -12.15 1.52
CA ASN A 344 2.56 -11.63 2.24
C ASN A 344 1.74 -10.62 1.42
N GLY A 345 2.38 -9.86 0.54
CA GLY A 345 1.73 -8.84 -0.27
C GLY A 345 0.78 -9.37 -1.34
N TRP A 346 0.83 -10.66 -1.65
CA TRP A 346 -0.10 -11.27 -2.62
C TRP A 346 -0.79 -12.54 -2.12
N GLU A 347 -0.31 -13.18 -1.06
CA GLU A 347 -0.89 -14.41 -0.52
C GLU A 347 -1.94 -14.12 0.55
N ASP A 348 -1.65 -13.19 1.47
CA ASP A 348 -2.47 -12.94 2.65
C ASP A 348 -3.64 -11.98 2.42
N ALA A 349 -3.52 -11.08 1.43
CA ALA A 349 -4.54 -10.07 1.16
C ALA A 349 -5.54 -10.53 0.09
N GLY A 350 -6.46 -11.43 0.43
CA GLY A 350 -7.50 -11.95 -0.47
C GLY A 350 -8.39 -10.87 -1.10
N GLU A 351 -8.48 -9.70 -0.47
CA GLU A 351 -9.20 -8.51 -0.98
C GLU A 351 -8.67 -8.04 -2.33
N ILE A 352 -7.38 -8.23 -2.60
CA ILE A 352 -6.76 -7.92 -3.89
C ILE A 352 -7.52 -8.62 -5.02
N TYR A 353 -7.80 -9.89 -4.85
CA TYR A 353 -8.47 -10.73 -5.85
C TYR A 353 -9.96 -10.42 -5.96
N THR A 354 -10.63 -10.23 -4.82
CA THR A 354 -12.05 -9.83 -4.80
C THR A 354 -12.26 -8.48 -5.49
N PHE A 355 -11.37 -7.51 -5.23
CA PHE A 355 -11.41 -6.21 -5.89
C PHE A 355 -11.21 -6.31 -7.40
N ALA A 356 -10.20 -7.07 -7.84
CA ALA A 356 -9.95 -7.29 -9.26
C ALA A 356 -11.14 -7.98 -9.94
N ASP A 357 -11.69 -9.04 -9.34
CA ASP A 357 -12.84 -9.79 -9.87
C ASP A 357 -14.09 -8.90 -9.98
N ASN A 358 -14.33 -8.04 -9.01
CA ASN A 358 -15.45 -7.08 -9.09
C ASN A 358 -15.34 -6.18 -10.33
N ILE A 359 -14.16 -5.64 -10.60
CA ILE A 359 -13.97 -4.67 -11.69
C ILE A 359 -14.00 -5.35 -13.08
N VAL A 360 -13.33 -6.50 -13.24
CA VAL A 360 -13.13 -7.06 -14.59
C VAL A 360 -13.95 -8.30 -14.89
N LYS A 361 -14.54 -8.95 -13.88
CA LYS A 361 -15.39 -10.14 -14.04
C LYS A 361 -16.83 -9.94 -13.55
N GLY A 362 -17.14 -8.78 -12.93
CA GLY A 362 -18.47 -8.51 -12.36
C GLY A 362 -18.74 -9.31 -11.07
N GLY A 363 -17.70 -9.67 -10.35
CA GLY A 363 -17.80 -10.30 -9.03
C GLY A 363 -18.38 -9.36 -7.96
N PRO A 364 -18.62 -9.85 -6.74
CA PRO A 364 -19.15 -9.03 -5.65
C PRO A 364 -18.19 -7.90 -5.30
N PRO A 365 -18.71 -6.72 -4.92
CA PRO A 365 -17.87 -5.63 -4.43
C PRO A 365 -17.24 -5.99 -3.06
N LEU A 366 -16.11 -5.37 -2.74
CA LEU A 366 -15.59 -5.40 -1.38
C LEU A 366 -16.59 -4.76 -0.40
N PRO A 367 -16.66 -5.25 0.84
CA PRO A 367 -17.35 -4.55 1.90
C PRO A 367 -16.78 -3.13 2.06
N LYS A 368 -17.61 -2.19 2.48
CA LYS A 368 -17.21 -0.79 2.66
C LYS A 368 -17.69 -0.29 4.00
N LEU A 369 -16.77 0.33 4.76
CA LEU A 369 -17.10 1.08 5.97
C LEU A 369 -17.13 2.57 5.64
N GLU A 370 -18.07 3.28 6.26
CA GLU A 370 -18.08 4.75 6.25
C GLU A 370 -17.00 5.30 7.20
N ARG A 371 -16.80 6.60 7.19
CA ARG A 371 -15.89 7.25 8.16
C ARG A 371 -16.39 6.97 9.57
N PRO A 372 -15.55 6.45 10.47
CA PRO A 372 -15.99 6.18 11.84
C PRO A 372 -16.12 7.47 12.64
N GLU A 373 -17.08 7.47 13.55
CA GLU A 373 -17.39 8.58 14.43
C GLU A 373 -17.31 8.12 15.88
N ILE A 374 -17.09 9.09 16.78
CA ILE A 374 -17.20 8.89 18.23
C ILE A 374 -18.45 9.61 18.69
N ASN A 375 -19.38 8.89 19.32
CA ASN A 375 -20.53 9.50 19.95
C ASN A 375 -20.06 10.41 21.11
N PRO A 376 -20.31 11.71 21.05
CA PRO A 376 -19.74 12.66 22.02
C PRO A 376 -20.28 12.46 23.46
N ALA A 377 -21.48 11.90 23.62
CA ALA A 377 -22.07 11.66 24.93
C ALA A 377 -21.53 10.40 25.62
N THR A 378 -21.18 9.38 24.84
CA THR A 378 -20.78 8.07 25.38
C THR A 378 -19.29 7.76 25.20
N GLY A 379 -18.62 8.45 24.28
CA GLY A 379 -17.24 8.14 23.87
C GLY A 379 -17.11 6.82 23.07
N ILE A 380 -18.21 6.27 22.56
CA ILE A 380 -18.27 5.02 21.84
C ILE A 380 -18.02 5.27 20.35
N ALA A 381 -17.04 4.57 19.78
CA ALA A 381 -16.79 4.60 18.34
C ALA A 381 -17.78 3.73 17.57
N HIS A 382 -18.22 4.21 16.41
CA HIS A 382 -19.15 3.49 15.56
C HIS A 382 -18.95 3.85 14.09
N THR A 383 -19.43 2.99 13.18
CA THR A 383 -19.45 3.27 11.73
C THR A 383 -20.58 2.49 11.05
N LYS A 384 -21.17 3.08 10.03
CA LYS A 384 -22.06 2.36 9.11
C LYS A 384 -21.25 1.59 8.09
N TYR A 385 -21.84 0.51 7.56
CA TYR A 385 -21.18 -0.30 6.57
C TYR A 385 -22.14 -0.88 5.52
N LYS A 386 -21.53 -1.33 4.41
CA LYS A 386 -22.18 -2.18 3.40
C LYS A 386 -21.32 -3.43 3.21
N GLY A 387 -21.94 -4.59 3.27
CA GLY A 387 -21.25 -5.86 3.13
C GLY A 387 -21.71 -6.88 4.17
N ASP A 388 -20.92 -7.91 4.36
CA ASP A 388 -21.24 -9.05 5.23
C ASP A 388 -20.06 -9.26 6.19
N PHE A 389 -20.22 -8.78 7.42
CA PHE A 389 -19.29 -9.00 8.52
C PHE A 389 -19.93 -9.86 9.60
N THR A 390 -19.12 -10.73 10.20
CA THR A 390 -19.50 -11.48 11.41
C THR A 390 -18.78 -10.97 12.63
N GLU A 391 -17.60 -10.35 12.44
CA GLU A 391 -16.80 -9.77 13.50
C GLU A 391 -16.25 -8.41 13.09
N ALA A 392 -16.08 -7.54 14.09
CA ALA A 392 -15.44 -6.25 13.90
C ALA A 392 -14.75 -5.77 15.19
N TRP A 393 -13.73 -4.93 15.00
CA TRP A 393 -12.89 -4.40 16.06
C TRP A 393 -12.58 -2.93 15.81
N VAL A 394 -12.55 -2.13 16.85
CA VAL A 394 -11.90 -0.82 16.83
C VAL A 394 -10.42 -1.05 17.15
N TYR A 395 -9.55 -0.68 16.25
CA TYR A 395 -8.13 -0.54 16.53
C TYR A 395 -7.84 0.89 16.92
N PHE A 396 -7.17 1.10 18.04
CA PHE A 396 -6.85 2.42 18.55
C PHE A 396 -5.46 2.47 19.16
N THR A 397 -4.90 3.66 19.24
CA THR A 397 -3.65 3.91 19.94
C THR A 397 -3.78 5.15 20.83
N THR A 398 -3.17 5.09 22.01
CA THR A 398 -2.96 6.22 22.91
C THR A 398 -1.54 6.75 22.83
N SER A 399 -0.69 6.11 22.01
CA SER A 399 0.69 6.54 21.79
C SER A 399 0.71 7.74 20.87
N GLY A 400 1.53 8.74 21.20
CA GLY A 400 1.97 9.80 20.29
C GLY A 400 3.29 9.42 19.61
N GLY A 401 3.87 10.38 18.87
CA GLY A 401 5.16 10.21 18.21
C GLY A 401 5.09 9.37 16.94
N GLN A 402 6.21 8.73 16.62
CA GLN A 402 6.41 8.01 15.37
C GLN A 402 5.42 6.86 15.18
N TRP A 403 4.82 6.79 13.99
CA TRP A 403 3.76 5.83 13.68
C TRP A 403 4.18 4.37 13.88
N GLN A 404 5.40 4.00 13.50
CA GLN A 404 5.91 2.63 13.64
C GLN A 404 6.11 2.22 15.10
N ALA A 405 6.34 3.18 15.99
CA ALA A 405 6.52 2.94 17.42
C ALA A 405 5.20 2.91 18.21
N ARG A 406 4.08 3.29 17.59
CA ARG A 406 2.77 3.33 18.25
C ARG A 406 2.29 1.93 18.58
N LYS A 407 1.84 1.76 19.82
CA LYS A 407 1.23 0.51 20.27
C LYS A 407 -0.26 0.54 19.98
N TRP A 408 -0.72 -0.41 19.20
CA TRP A 408 -2.11 -0.56 18.85
C TRP A 408 -2.81 -1.53 19.79
N ASN A 409 -4.00 -1.14 20.24
CA ASN A 409 -4.90 -1.93 21.05
C ASN A 409 -6.22 -2.08 20.30
N PHE A 410 -7.12 -2.93 20.80
CA PHE A 410 -8.38 -3.19 20.14
C PHE A 410 -9.54 -3.32 21.13
N ILE A 411 -10.74 -2.93 20.69
CA ILE A 411 -12.01 -3.11 21.36
C ILE A 411 -12.93 -3.84 20.39
N GLN A 412 -13.56 -4.93 20.85
CA GLN A 412 -14.53 -5.65 20.02
C GLN A 412 -15.77 -4.79 19.75
N CYS A 413 -16.33 -4.91 18.55
CA CYS A 413 -17.60 -4.27 18.18
C CYS A 413 -18.77 -5.26 18.29
N ASN A 414 -19.95 -4.71 18.52
CA ASN A 414 -21.20 -5.37 18.17
C ASN A 414 -21.44 -5.15 16.67
N VAL A 415 -21.80 -6.21 15.97
CA VAL A 415 -22.14 -6.18 14.55
C VAL A 415 -23.66 -6.24 14.43
N SER A 416 -24.27 -5.22 13.88
CA SER A 416 -25.70 -5.20 13.51
C SER A 416 -25.82 -5.21 11.98
N GLU A 417 -27.02 -5.22 11.41
CA GLU A 417 -27.21 -5.28 9.96
C GLU A 417 -26.58 -4.12 9.17
N LYS A 418 -26.37 -2.97 9.79
CA LYS A 418 -25.90 -1.74 9.11
C LYS A 418 -24.83 -0.98 9.83
N GLU A 419 -24.49 -1.37 11.06
CA GLU A 419 -23.61 -0.60 11.91
C GLU A 419 -22.69 -1.49 12.75
N LEU A 420 -21.46 -1.04 12.90
CA LEU A 420 -20.45 -1.57 13.81
C LEU A 420 -20.30 -0.60 14.97
N VAL A 421 -20.49 -1.07 16.19
CA VAL A 421 -20.49 -0.24 17.40
C VAL A 421 -19.53 -0.84 18.41
N ALA A 422 -18.52 -0.08 18.87
CA ALA A 422 -17.58 -0.52 19.89
C ALA A 422 -18.33 -0.93 21.17
N ARG A 423 -17.90 -2.02 21.79
CA ARG A 423 -18.52 -2.49 23.06
C ARG A 423 -18.19 -1.63 24.27
N GLN A 424 -17.15 -0.81 24.14
CA GLN A 424 -16.68 0.07 25.18
C GLN A 424 -16.28 1.42 24.59
N ARG A 425 -16.26 2.45 25.41
CA ARG A 425 -15.75 3.77 25.01
C ARG A 425 -14.24 3.69 24.71
N LEU A 426 -13.77 4.52 23.81
CA LEU A 426 -12.34 4.70 23.61
C LEU A 426 -11.68 5.24 24.89
N PRO A 427 -10.50 4.76 25.25
CA PRO A 427 -9.75 5.30 26.38
C PRO A 427 -9.46 6.79 26.20
N GLN A 428 -9.41 7.52 27.32
CA GLN A 428 -8.93 8.89 27.33
C GLN A 428 -7.48 8.94 26.80
N GLY A 429 -7.16 9.95 26.02
CA GLY A 429 -5.85 10.08 25.39
C GLY A 429 -5.68 9.24 24.10
N THR A 430 -6.75 8.66 23.54
CA THR A 430 -6.70 8.06 22.21
C THR A 430 -6.26 9.10 21.18
N THR A 431 -5.19 8.82 20.45
CA THR A 431 -4.61 9.72 19.44
C THR A 431 -5.01 9.33 18.02
N ALA A 432 -5.33 8.05 17.77
CA ALA A 432 -5.85 7.60 16.50
C ALA A 432 -6.66 6.31 16.64
N PHE A 433 -7.61 6.09 15.73
CA PHE A 433 -8.38 4.85 15.66
C PHE A 433 -8.91 4.60 14.25
N LEU A 434 -9.27 3.35 14.00
CA LEU A 434 -10.03 2.88 12.85
C LEU A 434 -10.93 1.71 13.26
N ILE A 435 -11.96 1.42 12.46
CA ILE A 435 -12.80 0.24 12.65
C ILE A 435 -12.49 -0.75 11.52
N TYR A 436 -12.32 -2.02 11.88
CA TYR A 436 -11.96 -3.10 10.99
C TYR A 436 -12.96 -4.25 11.15
N GLY A 437 -13.57 -4.65 10.04
CA GLY A 437 -14.53 -5.74 10.00
C GLY A 437 -14.07 -6.89 9.09
N PHE A 438 -14.50 -8.10 9.40
CA PHE A 438 -14.26 -9.28 8.57
C PHE A 438 -15.34 -10.33 8.78
N ARG A 439 -15.41 -11.29 7.85
CA ARG A 439 -16.27 -12.46 7.97
C ARG A 439 -15.45 -13.66 8.41
N VAL A 440 -15.92 -14.37 9.41
CA VAL A 440 -15.42 -15.69 9.82
C VAL A 440 -16.26 -16.76 9.15
N GLY A 441 -15.63 -17.59 8.34
CA GLY A 441 -16.22 -18.75 7.68
C GLY A 441 -16.00 -20.06 8.44
N GLN A 442 -16.28 -21.18 7.78
CA GLN A 442 -16.00 -22.52 8.33
C GLN A 442 -14.50 -22.69 8.57
N GLY A 443 -14.10 -23.35 9.67
CA GLY A 443 -12.72 -23.57 10.02
C GLY A 443 -11.97 -22.28 10.44
N ASN A 444 -12.68 -21.26 10.94
CA ASN A 444 -12.13 -19.97 11.36
C ASN A 444 -11.39 -19.16 10.26
N GLN A 445 -11.62 -19.50 8.99
CA GLN A 445 -11.08 -18.72 7.89
C GLN A 445 -11.68 -17.32 7.86
N ARG A 446 -10.83 -16.32 7.83
CA ARG A 446 -11.25 -14.91 7.73
C ARG A 446 -11.28 -14.47 6.26
N SER A 447 -12.33 -13.76 5.89
CA SER A 447 -12.55 -13.22 4.54
C SER A 447 -13.31 -11.89 4.61
N ASN A 448 -13.50 -11.24 3.47
CA ASN A 448 -14.25 -9.99 3.35
C ASN A 448 -13.74 -8.89 4.29
N HIS A 449 -12.43 -8.78 4.42
CA HIS A 449 -11.82 -7.76 5.27
C HIS A 449 -12.05 -6.36 4.70
N ALA A 450 -12.43 -5.43 5.55
CA ALA A 450 -12.44 -4.01 5.21
C ALA A 450 -12.14 -3.16 6.44
N ALA A 451 -11.53 -2.01 6.22
CA ALA A 451 -11.27 -1.01 7.24
C ALA A 451 -11.95 0.31 6.91
N SER A 452 -12.31 1.05 7.93
CA SER A 452 -12.68 2.45 7.81
C SER A 452 -11.48 3.33 7.49
N GLU A 453 -11.70 4.59 7.24
CA GLU A 453 -10.63 5.59 7.30
C GLU A 453 -9.95 5.58 8.67
N LEU A 454 -8.64 5.88 8.67
CA LEU A 454 -7.90 6.21 9.87
C LEU A 454 -8.34 7.60 10.35
N VAL A 455 -8.77 7.69 11.61
CA VAL A 455 -9.11 8.96 12.26
C VAL A 455 -8.02 9.31 13.25
N GLU A 456 -7.35 10.44 13.04
CA GLU A 456 -6.46 11.05 14.02
C GLU A 456 -7.24 11.99 14.92
N ILE A 457 -7.06 11.86 16.22
CA ILE A 457 -7.62 12.76 17.23
C ILE A 457 -6.52 13.73 17.62
N LYS A 458 -6.65 14.97 17.21
CA LYS A 458 -5.73 16.03 17.64
C LYS A 458 -5.98 16.34 19.11
N PRO A 459 -4.94 16.51 19.92
CA PRO A 459 -5.04 16.86 21.33
C PRO A 459 -5.72 18.20 21.55
#